data_b6a036c3d313506ef6f711634245f8e9
#
_entry.id   b6a036c3d313506ef6f711634245f8e9
#
_cell.length_a   1.000
_cell.length_b   1.000
_cell.length_c   1.000
_cell.angle_alpha   90.00
_cell.angle_beta   90.00
_cell.angle_gamma   90.00
#
_symmetry.space_group_name_H-M   'P 1'
#
loop_
_entity.id
_entity.type
_entity.pdbx_description
1 polymer ?
#
loop_
_entity_poly.entity_id
_entity_poly.type
_entity_poly.pdbx_seq_one_letter_code
_entity_poly.pdbx_strand_id
1 'polypeptide(L)'
;MMQPDSSTTESWKGEPHHMLFESAKACMSCHNGLPTPSGEDISFGTDWRATMMANSARDPYWHAAVRREVMDHPESQAHIESECSTCHMPMAHYEAVYNGRTAQVFANLPVNEAVSR
;
A
#
# COMPACT_ATOMS: atom_id res chain seq x y z
N MET A 1 29.96 -5.63 -24.72
CA MET A 1 29.42 -5.98 -23.37
C MET A 1 29.24 -4.66 -22.63
N MET A 2 28.04 -4.09 -22.64
CA MET A 2 27.74 -2.86 -21.93
C MET A 2 27.47 -3.21 -20.46
N GLN A 3 28.25 -2.65 -19.56
CA GLN A 3 27.96 -2.72 -18.13
C GLN A 3 26.74 -1.86 -17.83
N PRO A 4 25.78 -2.32 -17.01
CA PRO A 4 24.72 -1.46 -16.55
C PRO A 4 25.30 -0.36 -15.68
N ASP A 5 24.95 0.88 -16.01
CA ASP A 5 25.32 2.06 -15.25
C ASP A 5 24.74 1.98 -13.83
N SER A 6 25.61 1.93 -12.85
CA SER A 6 25.26 1.85 -11.43
C SER A 6 24.85 3.21 -10.84
N SER A 7 24.63 4.23 -11.67
CA SER A 7 24.39 5.60 -11.20
C SER A 7 22.92 5.95 -10.92
N THR A 8 21.97 5.04 -11.20
CA THR A 8 20.53 5.36 -11.10
C THR A 8 19.85 4.98 -9.79
N THR A 9 20.57 4.41 -8.82
CA THR A 9 19.94 3.92 -7.58
C THR A 9 20.02 4.86 -6.38
N GLU A 10 20.70 6.01 -6.49
CA GLU A 10 20.90 6.89 -5.32
C GLU A 10 20.12 8.23 -5.33
N SER A 11 19.45 8.61 -6.44
CA SER A 11 18.79 9.90 -6.52
C SER A 11 17.50 10.02 -5.71
N TRP A 12 16.92 8.91 -5.26
CA TRP A 12 15.63 8.91 -4.53
C TRP A 12 15.78 9.25 -3.03
N LYS A 13 16.98 9.26 -2.48
CA LYS A 13 17.24 9.52 -1.05
C LYS A 13 17.17 10.98 -0.64
N GLY A 14 16.96 11.90 -1.56
CA GLY A 14 17.03 13.35 -1.29
C GLY A 14 15.82 14.17 -1.71
N GLU A 15 14.88 13.60 -2.48
CA GLU A 15 13.66 14.31 -2.87
C GLU A 15 12.60 14.18 -1.77
N PRO A 16 11.86 15.26 -1.44
CA PRO A 16 10.74 15.16 -0.54
C PRO A 16 9.71 14.21 -1.18
N HIS A 17 9.51 13.05 -0.58
CA HIS A 17 8.46 12.13 -0.99
C HIS A 17 7.12 12.84 -0.83
N HIS A 18 6.51 13.20 -1.93
CA HIS A 18 5.16 13.73 -1.93
C HIS A 18 4.22 12.60 -1.54
N MET A 19 3.76 12.62 -0.29
CA MET A 19 2.76 11.67 0.19
C MET A 19 1.39 12.16 -0.27
N LEU A 20 0.71 11.35 -1.08
CA LEU A 20 -0.64 11.63 -1.57
C LEU A 20 -1.71 11.36 -0.50
N PHE A 21 -1.39 10.54 0.49
CA PHE A 21 -2.35 10.00 1.43
C PHE A 21 -1.87 10.19 2.87
N GLU A 22 -2.84 10.50 3.72
CA GLU A 22 -2.66 10.45 5.17
C GLU A 22 -3.13 9.09 5.72
N SER A 23 -2.48 8.62 6.77
CA SER A 23 -2.93 7.41 7.44
C SER A 23 -4.23 7.67 8.23
N ALA A 24 -5.06 6.64 8.38
CA ALA A 24 -6.28 6.71 9.19
C ALA A 24 -6.01 7.21 10.62
N LYS A 25 -4.79 7.02 11.15
CA LYS A 25 -4.38 7.51 12.46
C LYS A 25 -4.50 9.03 12.59
N ALA A 26 -4.20 9.78 11.52
CA ALA A 26 -4.37 11.24 11.52
C ALA A 26 -5.85 11.63 11.65
N CYS A 27 -6.73 10.92 10.97
CA CYS A 27 -8.17 11.17 11.03
C CYS A 27 -8.78 10.78 12.38
N MET A 28 -8.26 9.71 13.00
CA MET A 28 -8.77 9.18 14.27
C MET A 28 -8.54 10.11 15.46
N SER A 29 -7.69 11.12 15.35
CA SER A 29 -7.54 12.12 16.40
C SER A 29 -8.83 12.93 16.66
N CYS A 30 -9.65 13.12 15.61
CA CYS A 30 -10.94 13.81 15.69
C CYS A 30 -12.14 12.86 15.50
N HIS A 31 -11.97 11.77 14.74
CA HIS A 31 -13.05 10.83 14.40
C HIS A 31 -13.09 9.61 15.33
N ASN A 32 -12.81 9.82 16.60
CA ASN A 32 -12.87 8.82 17.66
C ASN A 32 -13.59 9.39 18.88
N GLY A 33 -14.30 8.53 19.64
CA GLY A 33 -15.06 8.94 20.80
C GLY A 33 -16.25 9.85 20.43
N LEU A 34 -17.04 9.46 19.45
CA LEU A 34 -18.16 10.21 18.92
C LEU A 34 -19.50 9.62 19.41
N PRO A 35 -19.95 9.90 20.65
CA PRO A 35 -21.22 9.39 21.14
C PRO A 35 -22.40 10.13 20.53
N THR A 36 -23.46 9.40 20.20
CA THR A 36 -24.78 9.96 19.91
C THR A 36 -25.44 10.50 21.17
N PRO A 37 -26.53 11.29 21.09
CA PRO A 37 -27.31 11.71 22.25
C PRO A 37 -27.82 10.51 23.07
N SER A 38 -28.03 9.36 22.47
CA SER A 38 -28.40 8.10 23.14
C SER A 38 -27.24 7.37 23.81
N GLY A 39 -26.01 7.83 23.63
CA GLY A 39 -24.81 7.24 24.22
C GLY A 39 -24.14 6.14 23.37
N GLU A 40 -24.63 5.91 22.16
CA GLU A 40 -24.00 4.98 21.22
C GLU A 40 -22.73 5.61 20.61
N ASP A 41 -21.63 4.89 20.65
CA ASP A 41 -20.39 5.33 20.00
C ASP A 41 -20.41 4.99 18.51
N ILE A 42 -20.42 6.02 17.66
CA ILE A 42 -20.43 5.90 16.20
C ILE A 42 -19.04 6.13 15.59
N SER A 43 -17.99 6.02 16.36
CA SER A 43 -16.60 6.08 15.86
C SER A 43 -16.31 4.90 14.95
N PHE A 44 -15.92 5.19 13.71
CA PHE A 44 -15.76 4.14 12.68
C PHE A 44 -14.39 3.44 12.71
N GLY A 45 -13.42 3.94 13.48
CA GLY A 45 -12.05 3.46 13.41
C GLY A 45 -11.88 1.99 13.80
N THR A 46 -12.57 1.53 14.84
CA THR A 46 -12.52 0.12 15.26
C THR A 46 -13.20 -0.78 14.24
N ASP A 47 -14.37 -0.37 13.77
CA ASP A 47 -15.15 -1.12 12.78
C ASP A 47 -14.40 -1.22 11.45
N TRP A 48 -13.81 -0.12 10.99
CA TRP A 48 -12.99 -0.10 9.79
C TRP A 48 -11.81 -1.09 9.87
N ARG A 49 -11.08 -1.11 10.99
CA ARG A 49 -9.92 -1.99 11.17
C ARG A 49 -10.23 -3.47 11.04
N ALA A 50 -11.45 -3.87 11.35
CA ALA A 50 -11.90 -5.25 11.25
C ALA A 50 -12.33 -5.64 9.83
N THR A 51 -12.45 -4.70 8.90
CA THR A 51 -12.91 -4.99 7.54
C THR A 51 -11.83 -5.65 6.69
N MET A 52 -12.26 -6.43 5.70
CA MET A 52 -11.35 -7.00 4.69
C MET A 52 -10.69 -5.91 3.86
N MET A 53 -11.38 -4.81 3.57
CA MET A 53 -10.80 -3.69 2.83
C MET A 53 -9.63 -3.04 3.57
N ALA A 54 -9.75 -2.84 4.87
CA ALA A 54 -8.64 -2.30 5.67
C ALA A 54 -7.45 -3.26 5.75
N ASN A 55 -7.67 -4.54 5.50
CA ASN A 55 -6.66 -5.58 5.59
C ASN A 55 -6.26 -6.17 4.22
N SER A 56 -6.72 -5.59 3.12
CA SER A 56 -6.46 -6.09 1.77
C SER A 56 -4.98 -6.27 1.46
N ALA A 57 -4.14 -5.34 1.91
CA ALA A 57 -2.69 -5.40 1.71
C ALA A 57 -1.99 -6.45 2.60
N ARG A 58 -2.65 -6.92 3.66
CA ARG A 58 -2.09 -7.87 4.64
C ARG A 58 -2.55 -9.30 4.45
N ASP A 59 -3.43 -9.56 3.50
CA ASP A 59 -4.00 -10.87 3.27
C ASP A 59 -2.93 -11.87 2.80
N PRO A 60 -2.59 -12.89 3.61
CA PRO A 60 -1.56 -13.86 3.25
C PRO A 60 -1.99 -14.75 2.07
N TYR A 61 -3.28 -14.97 1.88
CA TYR A 61 -3.79 -15.72 0.73
C TYR A 61 -3.52 -14.95 -0.56
N TRP A 62 -3.81 -13.64 -0.57
CA TRP A 62 -3.49 -12.80 -1.72
C TRP A 62 -1.97 -12.74 -1.99
N HIS A 63 -1.13 -12.60 -0.95
CA HIS A 63 0.32 -12.64 -1.12
C HIS A 63 0.79 -13.93 -1.80
N ALA A 64 0.23 -15.07 -1.39
CA ALA A 64 0.54 -16.36 -1.99
C ALA A 64 0.07 -16.45 -3.45
N ALA A 65 -1.12 -15.91 -3.75
CA ALA A 65 -1.66 -15.88 -5.11
C ALA A 65 -0.80 -15.05 -6.05
N VAL A 66 -0.42 -13.82 -5.66
CA VAL A 66 0.48 -12.97 -6.45
C VAL A 66 1.84 -13.66 -6.64
N ARG A 67 2.36 -14.31 -5.59
CA ARG A 67 3.61 -15.04 -5.68
C ARG A 67 3.52 -16.18 -6.69
N ARG A 68 2.41 -16.90 -6.71
CA ARG A 68 2.16 -17.98 -7.67
C ARG A 68 2.13 -17.44 -9.09
N GLU A 69 1.38 -16.38 -9.36
CA GLU A 69 1.30 -15.76 -10.68
C GLU A 69 2.67 -15.32 -11.19
N VAL A 70 3.47 -14.68 -10.34
CA VAL A 70 4.83 -14.23 -10.69
C VAL A 70 5.76 -15.41 -10.97
N MET A 71 5.59 -16.52 -10.26
CA MET A 71 6.40 -17.74 -10.51
C MET A 71 6.04 -18.41 -11.84
N ASP A 72 4.77 -18.37 -12.21
CA ASP A 72 4.28 -18.95 -13.46
C ASP A 72 4.59 -18.04 -14.68
N HIS A 73 4.66 -16.71 -14.46
CA HIS A 73 4.88 -15.70 -15.49
C HIS A 73 5.98 -14.70 -15.09
N PRO A 74 7.23 -15.15 -14.91
CA PRO A 74 8.29 -14.30 -14.37
C PRO A 74 8.63 -13.09 -15.25
N GLU A 75 8.45 -13.22 -16.56
CA GLU A 75 8.64 -12.13 -17.53
C GLU A 75 7.63 -10.99 -17.35
N SER A 76 6.50 -11.27 -16.73
CA SER A 76 5.41 -10.32 -16.50
C SER A 76 5.35 -9.80 -15.05
N GLN A 77 6.33 -10.13 -14.22
CA GLN A 77 6.31 -9.80 -12.78
C GLN A 77 5.94 -8.36 -12.49
N ALA A 78 6.61 -7.40 -13.15
CA ALA A 78 6.36 -5.97 -12.89
C ALA A 78 4.91 -5.57 -13.22
N HIS A 79 4.35 -6.13 -14.28
CA HIS A 79 2.96 -5.89 -14.66
C HIS A 79 1.99 -6.51 -13.66
N ILE A 80 2.20 -7.77 -13.28
CA ILE A 80 1.36 -8.50 -12.31
C ILE A 80 1.33 -7.75 -10.97
N GLU A 81 2.49 -7.39 -10.44
CA GLU A 81 2.57 -6.66 -9.17
C GLU A 81 1.86 -5.30 -9.25
N SER A 82 2.04 -4.56 -10.35
CA SER A 82 1.41 -3.26 -10.56
C SER A 82 -0.11 -3.40 -10.62
N GLU A 83 -0.64 -4.32 -11.42
CA GLU A 83 -2.08 -4.54 -11.55
C GLU A 83 -2.73 -4.97 -10.23
N CYS A 84 -2.15 -5.96 -9.55
CA CYS A 84 -2.65 -6.44 -8.27
C CYS A 84 -2.64 -5.35 -7.19
N SER A 85 -1.60 -4.52 -7.17
CA SER A 85 -1.46 -3.45 -6.17
C SER A 85 -2.52 -2.35 -6.31
N THR A 86 -3.09 -2.15 -7.49
CA THR A 86 -4.14 -1.15 -7.73
C THR A 86 -5.32 -1.29 -6.76
N CYS A 87 -5.72 -2.52 -6.47
CA CYS A 87 -6.84 -2.81 -5.56
C CYS A 87 -6.37 -3.21 -4.15
N HIS A 88 -5.28 -3.98 -4.05
CA HIS A 88 -4.84 -4.55 -2.77
C HIS A 88 -3.89 -3.66 -1.98
N MET A 89 -3.14 -2.77 -2.64
CA MET A 89 -2.25 -1.78 -2.02
C MET A 89 -2.43 -0.40 -2.68
N PRO A 90 -3.64 0.17 -2.72
CA PRO A 90 -3.91 1.36 -3.54
C PRO A 90 -3.05 2.56 -3.17
N MET A 91 -2.79 2.80 -1.89
CA MET A 91 -1.94 3.91 -1.47
C MET A 91 -0.52 3.76 -2.03
N ALA A 92 0.09 2.60 -1.85
CA ALA A 92 1.44 2.32 -2.38
C ALA A 92 1.47 2.37 -3.92
N HIS A 93 0.41 1.88 -4.58
CA HIS A 93 0.28 1.92 -6.03
C HIS A 93 0.28 3.35 -6.55
N TYR A 94 -0.65 4.18 -6.10
CA TYR A 94 -0.80 5.55 -6.60
C TYR A 94 0.37 6.45 -6.21
N GLU A 95 0.98 6.24 -5.06
CA GLU A 95 2.20 6.95 -4.69
C GLU A 95 3.39 6.60 -5.60
N ALA A 96 3.54 5.32 -5.95
CA ALA A 96 4.56 4.90 -6.89
C ALA A 96 4.34 5.55 -8.26
N VAL A 97 3.12 5.47 -8.80
CA VAL A 97 2.76 6.06 -10.10
C VAL A 97 2.94 7.57 -10.11
N TYR A 98 2.49 8.27 -9.07
CA TYR A 98 2.66 9.72 -8.95
C TYR A 98 4.12 10.14 -8.96
N ASN A 99 4.99 9.36 -8.37
CA ASN A 99 6.43 9.57 -8.35
C ASN A 99 7.17 8.96 -9.58
N GLY A 100 6.46 8.62 -10.66
CA GLY A 100 7.02 8.09 -11.90
C GLY A 100 7.61 6.69 -11.78
N ARG A 101 7.19 5.90 -10.79
CA ARG A 101 7.68 4.54 -10.52
C ARG A 101 6.60 3.51 -10.82
N THR A 102 7.01 2.28 -11.09
CA THR A 102 6.10 1.13 -11.17
C THR A 102 5.80 0.64 -9.76
N ALA A 103 4.52 0.42 -9.48
CA ALA A 103 4.10 -0.13 -8.20
C ALA A 103 4.54 -1.58 -8.04
N GLN A 104 4.94 -1.94 -6.82
CA GLN A 104 5.45 -3.26 -6.47
C GLN A 104 4.72 -3.79 -5.23
N VAL A 105 4.52 -5.09 -5.16
CA VAL A 105 3.92 -5.76 -4.01
C VAL A 105 5.00 -6.21 -3.03
N PHE A 106 5.95 -7.01 -3.49
CA PHE A 106 6.92 -7.65 -2.61
C PHE A 106 7.91 -6.69 -1.97
N ALA A 107 8.27 -5.60 -2.66
CA ALA A 107 9.12 -4.55 -2.10
C ALA A 107 8.45 -3.78 -0.94
N ASN A 108 7.13 -3.87 -0.81
CA ASN A 108 6.35 -3.24 0.26
C ASN A 108 6.00 -4.21 1.40
N LEU A 109 6.58 -5.39 1.43
CA LEU A 109 6.40 -6.35 2.52
C LEU A 109 7.61 -6.33 3.48
N PRO A 110 7.39 -6.47 4.79
CA PRO A 110 6.10 -6.56 5.48
C PRO A 110 5.32 -5.25 5.40
N VAL A 111 3.99 -5.37 5.34
CA VAL A 111 3.10 -4.22 5.22
C VAL A 111 3.17 -3.33 6.46
N ASN A 112 3.58 -2.10 6.27
CA ASN A 112 3.66 -1.08 7.32
C ASN A 112 2.53 -0.04 7.19
N GLU A 113 2.53 0.95 8.07
CA GLU A 113 1.51 2.01 8.10
C GLU A 113 1.43 2.83 6.81
N ALA A 114 2.52 2.99 6.08
CA ALA A 114 2.55 3.75 4.83
C ALA A 114 1.92 2.99 3.64
N VAL A 115 1.78 1.68 3.74
CA VAL A 115 1.31 0.81 2.66
C VAL A 115 -0.13 0.35 2.85
N SER A 116 -0.61 0.29 4.07
CA SER A 116 -1.80 -0.50 4.43
C SER A 116 -3.01 0.30 4.90
N ARG A 117 -3.03 1.62 4.70
CA ARG A 117 -4.12 2.41 5.26
C ARG A 117 -4.77 3.34 4.29
#